data_8b1a152c5dbcf1f508fc1506f0630cce
#
_entry.id   8b1a152c5dbcf1f508fc1506f0630cce
#
_cell.length_a   1.000
_cell.length_b   1.000
_cell.length_c   1.000
_cell.angle_alpha   90.00
_cell.angle_beta   90.00
_cell.angle_gamma   90.00
#
_symmetry.space_group_name_H-M   'P 1'
#
loop_
_entity.id
_entity.type
_entity.pdbx_description
1 polymer ?
#
loop_
_entity_poly.entity_id
_entity_poly.type
_entity_poly.pdbx_seq_one_letter_code
_entity_poly.pdbx_strand_id
1 'polypeptide(L)'
;MSCALPGLLRSLSAMGSYTPQTPCAPRAAKHPLRVCPAPRSLNTPHRKEAIPIDFCHIPVSIIKRSEGRSAVAAAAYRSGTKLTNEWDGLTHDYTRKGGVVHAEIMLPAHAPPEFSDRSTLWNSVEQIEKARDSQLAREIEAALPRELSREQQLALVRAYVKDNFVDKGMCADFAIHDKGTGNPHVHIMLTVRPLKENGAWGAKCRKAYDLDENGQRIPDGKGGWKNHREDTTDWNDKGNVEIWRAAWAAYTNRALEAAGQPALVDHRSYKRRGIDKIPSVHLGPAASQMEKRGIRTDKGEVNRQIAADNKLLKEIKARITRLYNWSKAEAEKPEGQQPSMIDLWEAQQQLKRPDTRTGKIRALQESAALFSFMQANGIKTMQQLHDKISDMNSSYYDLRGKIVQAERRIAVLTERGEMWAQYNKYKAVHRQLAKVKPEKRELFEQRHSRELILYDAAARYLKELKASGEEITPKEWRREIDLLTAQKQVDSIDMKAMREELKAVERLRKAADQLARQERDKPHDRGPER
;
A
#
# COMPACT_ATOMS: atom_id res chain seq x y z
N MET A 1 21.64 -59.09 39.38
CA MET A 1 21.69 -58.41 40.66
C MET A 1 20.77 -57.20 40.47
N SER A 2 19.48 -57.29 40.69
CA SER A 2 18.73 -57.31 41.97
C SER A 2 18.93 -56.02 42.76
N CYS A 3 17.95 -55.17 42.81
CA CYS A 3 16.89 -54.90 43.82
C CYS A 3 16.16 -53.61 43.39
N ALA A 4 14.91 -53.55 43.07
CA ALA A 4 13.70 -53.79 43.85
C ALA A 4 13.19 -52.52 44.59
N LEU A 5 11.97 -52.18 44.21
CA LEU A 5 10.98 -51.27 44.79
C LEU A 5 10.67 -51.57 46.30
N PRO A 6 9.91 -50.78 47.05
CA PRO A 6 8.47 -50.50 46.94
C PRO A 6 8.09 -49.07 47.39
N GLY A 7 6.91 -48.47 47.17
CA GLY A 7 5.52 -48.92 47.24
C GLY A 7 4.74 -48.06 48.24
N LEU A 8 3.53 -47.62 47.90
CA LEU A 8 2.27 -47.60 48.66
C LEU A 8 1.34 -46.46 48.22
N LEU A 9 0.39 -46.75 47.48
CA LEU A 9 -1.08 -46.86 47.59
C LEU A 9 -1.78 -46.24 48.84
N ARG A 10 -2.78 -45.44 48.58
CA ARG A 10 -4.21 -45.42 49.07
C ARG A 10 -4.89 -44.15 48.60
N SER A 11 -5.86 -44.17 47.75
CA SER A 11 -7.29 -44.56 47.74
C SER A 11 -8.23 -43.60 48.54
N LEU A 12 -9.22 -43.10 47.88
CA LEU A 12 -10.70 -43.17 47.96
C LEU A 12 -11.36 -41.82 47.62
N SER A 13 -12.06 -41.76 46.54
CA SER A 13 -13.54 -41.70 46.39
C SER A 13 -14.30 -40.70 47.23
N ALA A 14 -15.01 -39.78 46.57
CA ALA A 14 -16.45 -39.55 46.82
C ALA A 14 -17.06 -38.65 45.70
N MET A 15 -18.11 -39.17 45.14
CA MET A 15 -19.06 -38.54 44.21
C MET A 15 -19.85 -37.42 44.88
N GLY A 16 -20.27 -36.45 44.10
CA GLY A 16 -21.25 -35.45 44.49
C GLY A 16 -21.79 -34.70 43.27
N SER A 17 -22.83 -35.28 42.69
CA SER A 17 -23.71 -34.68 41.69
C SER A 17 -24.50 -33.51 42.26
N TYR A 18 -24.60 -32.39 41.56
CA TYR A 18 -25.66 -31.40 41.74
C TYR A 18 -26.15 -30.83 40.43
N THR A 19 -27.45 -30.98 40.23
CA THR A 19 -28.28 -30.45 39.16
C THR A 19 -28.68 -28.97 39.40
N PRO A 20 -29.11 -28.24 38.35
CA PRO A 20 -29.34 -26.80 38.41
C PRO A 20 -30.75 -26.44 38.92
N GLN A 21 -30.86 -25.35 39.66
CA GLN A 21 -32.13 -24.68 39.96
C GLN A 21 -32.11 -23.25 39.43
N THR A 22 -33.11 -22.92 38.62
CA THR A 22 -33.51 -21.61 38.12
C THR A 22 -34.43 -20.86 39.15
N PRO A 23 -34.92 -19.66 38.86
CA PRO A 23 -34.55 -18.45 39.57
C PRO A 23 -35.70 -17.86 40.39
N CYS A 24 -35.42 -17.01 41.34
CA CYS A 24 -36.40 -16.13 41.98
C CYS A 24 -35.96 -14.66 41.85
N ALA A 25 -36.85 -13.84 41.36
CA ALA A 25 -36.73 -12.39 41.34
C ALA A 25 -36.95 -11.76 42.71
N PRO A 26 -36.36 -10.64 43.05
CA PRO A 26 -36.86 -9.76 44.08
C PRO A 26 -37.05 -8.31 43.63
N ARG A 27 -38.20 -7.83 44.02
CA ARG A 27 -38.76 -6.51 44.31
C ARG A 27 -37.80 -5.30 44.29
N ALA A 28 -38.32 -4.26 43.63
CA ALA A 28 -37.85 -2.89 43.63
C ALA A 28 -37.74 -2.27 45.05
N ALA A 29 -36.62 -1.65 45.34
CA ALA A 29 -36.45 -0.66 46.37
C ALA A 29 -35.90 0.63 45.78
N LYS A 30 -36.68 1.70 45.90
CA LYS A 30 -36.32 3.08 45.50
C LYS A 30 -35.37 3.67 46.54
N HIS A 31 -34.15 3.99 46.17
CA HIS A 31 -33.33 4.97 46.90
C HIS A 31 -32.63 5.89 45.89
N PRO A 32 -32.51 7.21 46.17
CA PRO A 32 -31.98 8.18 45.23
C PRO A 32 -30.45 8.05 45.11
N LEU A 33 -29.97 7.92 43.88
CA LEU A 33 -28.55 7.90 43.57
C LEU A 33 -27.95 9.30 43.81
N ARG A 34 -27.01 9.38 44.74
CA ARG A 34 -26.08 10.51 44.85
C ARG A 34 -25.22 10.53 43.61
N VAL A 35 -25.27 11.64 42.85
CA VAL A 35 -24.39 11.94 41.74
C VAL A 35 -22.99 12.18 42.32
N CYS A 36 -22.07 11.26 42.07
CA CYS A 36 -20.64 11.51 42.23
C CYS A 36 -20.16 12.42 41.11
N PRO A 37 -19.35 13.46 41.38
CA PRO A 37 -18.76 14.28 40.32
C PRO A 37 -17.77 13.45 39.50
N ALA A 38 -17.85 13.56 38.18
CA ALA A 38 -16.94 12.93 37.25
C ALA A 38 -15.47 13.30 37.57
N PRO A 39 -14.53 12.38 37.45
CA PRO A 39 -13.13 12.69 37.65
C PRO A 39 -12.65 13.68 36.57
N ARG A 40 -11.98 14.74 37.02
CA ARG A 40 -11.31 15.74 36.16
C ARG A 40 -10.42 15.00 35.17
N SER A 41 -10.59 15.31 33.89
CA SER A 41 -9.75 14.86 32.81
C SER A 41 -8.29 15.23 33.11
N LEU A 42 -7.50 14.20 33.42
CA LEU A 42 -6.04 14.30 33.37
C LEU A 42 -5.66 14.62 31.93
N ASN A 43 -4.98 15.74 31.72
CA ASN A 43 -4.30 16.09 30.50
C ASN A 43 -3.40 14.92 30.07
N THR A 44 -3.90 14.06 29.19
CA THR A 44 -3.03 13.14 28.47
C THR A 44 -2.13 13.97 27.56
N PRO A 45 -0.81 13.80 27.64
CA PRO A 45 0.07 14.49 26.73
C PRO A 45 -0.31 14.10 25.30
N HIS A 46 -0.43 15.08 24.42
CA HIS A 46 -0.63 14.88 22.99
C HIS A 46 0.34 13.81 22.50
N ARG A 47 -0.17 12.59 22.31
CA ARG A 47 0.51 11.53 21.60
C ARG A 47 0.83 12.13 20.23
N LYS A 48 2.11 12.42 19.96
CA LYS A 48 2.54 12.78 18.61
C LYS A 48 1.95 11.73 17.70
N GLU A 49 1.04 12.13 16.80
CA GLU A 49 0.50 11.24 15.78
C GLU A 49 1.71 10.67 15.05
N ALA A 50 2.00 9.40 15.30
CA ALA A 50 3.05 8.70 14.61
C ALA A 50 2.66 8.69 13.13
N ILE A 51 3.55 9.21 12.29
CA ILE A 51 3.36 9.23 10.84
C ILE A 51 3.27 7.77 10.41
N PRO A 52 2.15 7.33 9.80
CA PRO A 52 2.03 5.96 9.34
C PRO A 52 3.20 5.64 8.42
N ILE A 53 3.85 4.48 8.61
CA ILE A 53 4.80 3.96 7.64
C ILE A 53 4.00 3.76 6.35
N ASP A 54 4.20 4.70 5.42
CA ASP A 54 3.46 4.79 4.19
C ASP A 54 3.85 3.61 3.29
N PHE A 55 2.96 2.65 3.19
CA PHE A 55 2.95 1.62 2.17
C PHE A 55 3.83 0.37 2.41
N CYS A 56 3.15 -0.72 2.71
CA CYS A 56 3.71 -2.07 2.67
C CYS A 56 3.90 -2.52 1.21
N HIS A 57 5.05 -2.19 0.58
CA HIS A 57 5.36 -2.65 -0.77
C HIS A 57 5.97 -4.04 -0.69
N ILE A 58 5.22 -5.05 -1.10
CA ILE A 58 5.67 -6.44 -1.18
C ILE A 58 5.50 -6.89 -2.64
N PRO A 59 6.52 -6.70 -3.48
CA PRO A 59 6.54 -7.26 -4.81
C PRO A 59 6.67 -8.80 -4.73
N VAL A 60 5.84 -9.47 -5.51
CA VAL A 60 5.91 -10.91 -5.72
C VAL A 60 6.23 -11.13 -7.18
N SER A 61 7.31 -11.84 -7.47
CA SER A 61 7.74 -12.14 -8.82
C SER A 61 8.05 -13.62 -8.99
N ILE A 62 8.08 -14.08 -10.24
CA ILE A 62 8.44 -15.44 -10.59
C ILE A 62 9.79 -15.41 -11.31
N ILE A 63 10.70 -16.27 -10.89
CA ILE A 63 11.95 -16.52 -11.60
C ILE A 63 11.65 -17.57 -12.67
N LYS A 64 11.75 -17.18 -13.95
CA LYS A 64 11.44 -18.04 -15.08
C LYS A 64 12.68 -18.27 -15.93
N ARG A 65 12.86 -19.51 -16.41
CA ARG A 65 13.93 -19.84 -17.34
C ARG A 65 13.79 -19.11 -18.68
N SER A 66 12.56 -18.94 -19.18
CA SER A 66 12.29 -18.19 -20.40
C SER A 66 12.69 -16.71 -20.36
N GLU A 67 12.94 -16.16 -19.18
CA GLU A 67 13.44 -14.81 -18.98
C GLU A 67 14.97 -14.75 -18.86
N GLY A 68 15.67 -15.84 -19.15
CA GLY A 68 17.12 -15.95 -18.95
C GLY A 68 17.53 -15.89 -17.48
N ARG A 69 16.61 -16.18 -16.55
CA ARG A 69 16.87 -16.17 -15.11
C ARG A 69 17.10 -17.59 -14.62
N SER A 70 18.03 -17.74 -13.69
CA SER A 70 18.35 -18.98 -12.99
C SER A 70 18.01 -18.88 -11.51
N ALA A 71 17.50 -19.96 -10.92
CA ALA A 71 17.26 -20.05 -9.49
C ALA A 71 18.58 -20.07 -8.72
N VAL A 72 19.61 -20.76 -9.22
CA VAL A 72 20.94 -20.81 -8.63
C VAL A 72 21.60 -19.42 -8.65
N ALA A 73 21.55 -18.71 -9.78
CA ALA A 73 22.06 -17.34 -9.89
C ALA A 73 21.36 -16.37 -8.92
N ALA A 74 20.04 -16.53 -8.80
CA ALA A 74 19.24 -15.72 -7.90
C ALA A 74 19.57 -15.99 -6.42
N ALA A 75 19.73 -17.25 -6.05
CA ALA A 75 20.12 -17.66 -4.70
C ALA A 75 21.53 -17.17 -4.35
N ALA A 76 22.51 -17.36 -5.26
CA ALA A 76 23.87 -16.84 -5.09
C ALA A 76 23.90 -15.33 -4.87
N TYR A 77 23.15 -14.57 -5.68
CA TYR A 77 23.06 -13.12 -5.55
C TYR A 77 22.48 -12.68 -4.21
N ARG A 78 21.41 -13.34 -3.72
CA ARG A 78 20.74 -12.94 -2.48
C ARG A 78 21.54 -13.30 -1.24
N SER A 79 22.10 -14.49 -1.22
CA SER A 79 22.93 -14.95 -0.10
C SER A 79 24.34 -14.34 -0.09
N GLY A 80 24.79 -13.73 -1.20
CA GLY A 80 26.17 -13.24 -1.33
C GLY A 80 27.21 -14.35 -1.38
N THR A 81 26.84 -15.49 -1.96
CA THR A 81 27.70 -16.69 -2.05
C THR A 81 28.13 -16.98 -3.49
N LYS A 82 29.03 -17.96 -3.64
CA LYS A 82 29.44 -18.49 -4.93
C LYS A 82 28.75 -19.82 -5.15
N LEU A 83 27.93 -19.92 -6.20
CA LEU A 83 27.22 -21.14 -6.57
C LEU A 83 27.45 -21.45 -8.05
N THR A 84 27.56 -22.73 -8.37
CA THR A 84 27.63 -23.20 -9.76
C THR A 84 26.27 -23.80 -10.14
N ASN A 85 25.72 -23.35 -11.24
CA ASN A 85 24.52 -23.91 -11.83
C ASN A 85 24.91 -25.13 -12.70
N GLU A 86 24.50 -26.31 -12.28
CA GLU A 86 24.80 -27.57 -12.97
C GLU A 86 24.02 -27.72 -14.29
N TRP A 87 22.93 -26.95 -14.47
CA TRP A 87 22.13 -27.01 -15.70
C TRP A 87 22.86 -26.42 -16.91
N ASP A 88 23.59 -25.31 -16.71
CA ASP A 88 24.31 -24.59 -17.77
C ASP A 88 25.83 -24.51 -17.56
N GLY A 89 26.33 -25.05 -16.43
CA GLY A 89 27.74 -25.01 -16.06
C GLY A 89 28.26 -23.65 -15.61
N LEU A 90 27.39 -22.63 -15.49
CA LEU A 90 27.81 -21.29 -15.13
C LEU A 90 28.00 -21.13 -13.62
N THR A 91 29.12 -20.54 -13.25
CA THR A 91 29.40 -20.17 -11.84
C THR A 91 29.05 -18.71 -11.58
N HIS A 92 28.21 -18.48 -10.58
CA HIS A 92 27.78 -17.16 -10.13
C HIS A 92 28.49 -16.83 -8.82
N ASP A 93 29.39 -15.86 -8.84
CA ASP A 93 30.18 -15.44 -7.68
C ASP A 93 29.76 -14.04 -7.20
N TYR A 94 29.09 -14.01 -6.06
CA TYR A 94 28.65 -12.79 -5.40
C TYR A 94 29.28 -12.60 -4.01
N THR A 95 30.40 -13.25 -3.72
CA THR A 95 31.09 -13.18 -2.42
C THR A 95 31.57 -11.78 -2.07
N ARG A 96 31.79 -10.91 -3.10
CA ARG A 96 32.13 -9.50 -2.92
C ARG A 96 30.94 -8.58 -2.66
N LYS A 97 29.70 -9.12 -2.68
CA LYS A 97 28.50 -8.33 -2.44
C LYS A 97 28.37 -7.97 -0.97
N GLY A 98 28.47 -6.67 -0.68
CA GLY A 98 28.21 -6.15 0.67
C GLY A 98 26.71 -6.03 0.97
N GLY A 99 26.41 -5.98 2.28
CA GLY A 99 25.06 -5.70 2.78
C GLY A 99 24.17 -6.92 2.96
N VAL A 100 24.65 -8.14 2.74
CA VAL A 100 23.98 -9.37 3.19
C VAL A 100 24.30 -9.58 4.66
N VAL A 101 23.31 -9.49 5.53
CA VAL A 101 23.51 -9.57 6.99
C VAL A 101 23.06 -10.90 7.58
N HIS A 102 22.19 -11.63 6.86
CA HIS A 102 21.74 -12.97 7.23
C HIS A 102 21.23 -13.69 5.99
N ALA A 103 21.47 -15.00 5.89
CA ALA A 103 20.89 -15.87 4.87
C ALA A 103 20.63 -17.25 5.47
N GLU A 104 19.41 -17.78 5.28
CA GLU A 104 18.94 -19.00 5.91
C GLU A 104 17.98 -19.75 4.99
N ILE A 105 18.02 -21.09 5.06
CA ILE A 105 17.06 -21.96 4.41
C ILE A 105 16.17 -22.59 5.48
N MET A 106 14.88 -22.55 5.26
CA MET A 106 13.87 -23.21 6.08
C MET A 106 13.16 -24.28 5.25
N LEU A 107 13.09 -25.48 5.78
CA LEU A 107 12.57 -26.66 5.10
C LEU A 107 11.30 -27.17 5.77
N PRO A 108 10.31 -27.66 5.00
CA PRO A 108 9.20 -28.43 5.56
C PRO A 108 9.71 -29.78 6.10
N ALA A 109 8.98 -30.33 7.06
CA ALA A 109 9.44 -31.55 7.80
C ALA A 109 9.74 -32.76 6.92
N HIS A 110 9.09 -32.86 5.76
CA HIS A 110 9.26 -33.96 4.80
C HIS A 110 10.30 -33.66 3.71
N ALA A 111 11.00 -32.53 3.77
CA ALA A 111 12.04 -32.19 2.80
C ALA A 111 13.32 -32.98 3.08
N PRO A 112 14.08 -33.37 2.04
CA PRO A 112 15.39 -33.98 2.20
C PRO A 112 16.32 -33.06 3.01
N PRO A 113 17.04 -33.58 4.03
CA PRO A 113 17.94 -32.76 4.85
C PRO A 113 19.05 -32.06 4.06
N GLU A 114 19.48 -32.65 2.94
CA GLU A 114 20.48 -32.10 2.02
C GLU A 114 20.02 -30.79 1.36
N PHE A 115 18.73 -30.49 1.33
CA PHE A 115 18.21 -29.21 0.85
C PHE A 115 18.51 -28.05 1.81
N SER A 116 19.10 -28.31 2.97
CA SER A 116 19.72 -27.29 3.81
C SER A 116 20.94 -26.64 3.14
N ASP A 117 21.60 -27.34 2.22
CA ASP A 117 22.61 -26.78 1.32
C ASP A 117 21.95 -26.03 0.14
N ARG A 118 22.30 -24.76 -0.01
CA ARG A 118 21.72 -23.87 -1.03
C ARG A 118 22.02 -24.32 -2.45
N SER A 119 23.23 -24.83 -2.68
CA SER A 119 23.63 -25.37 -3.99
C SER A 119 22.77 -26.57 -4.36
N THR A 120 22.65 -27.51 -3.45
CA THR A 120 21.87 -28.74 -3.63
C THR A 120 20.39 -28.44 -3.89
N LEU A 121 19.78 -27.59 -3.08
CA LEU A 121 18.37 -27.23 -3.24
C LEU A 121 18.10 -26.62 -4.61
N TRP A 122 18.83 -25.57 -4.99
CA TRP A 122 18.49 -24.82 -6.20
C TRP A 122 18.95 -25.52 -7.48
N ASN A 123 20.03 -26.34 -7.45
CA ASN A 123 20.37 -27.21 -8.57
C ASN A 123 19.33 -28.31 -8.77
N SER A 124 18.81 -28.90 -7.69
CA SER A 124 17.71 -29.87 -7.77
C SER A 124 16.46 -29.27 -8.42
N VAL A 125 16.13 -27.99 -8.13
CA VAL A 125 15.04 -27.26 -8.79
C VAL A 125 15.34 -27.05 -10.29
N GLU A 126 16.55 -26.62 -10.64
CA GLU A 126 16.92 -26.41 -12.06
C GLU A 126 16.83 -27.73 -12.85
N GLN A 127 17.25 -28.85 -12.27
CA GLN A 127 17.25 -30.17 -12.92
C GLN A 127 15.83 -30.72 -13.11
N ILE A 128 14.92 -30.56 -12.15
CA ILE A 128 13.55 -31.10 -12.26
C ILE A 128 12.68 -30.23 -13.21
N GLU A 129 12.98 -28.96 -13.35
CA GLU A 129 12.25 -28.00 -14.19
C GLU A 129 12.80 -27.95 -15.62
N LYS A 130 12.56 -29.02 -16.42
CA LYS A 130 13.18 -29.18 -17.74
C LYS A 130 12.64 -28.31 -18.85
N ALA A 131 11.40 -27.78 -18.73
CA ALA A 131 10.78 -27.02 -19.80
C ALA A 131 11.42 -25.62 -19.94
N ARG A 132 11.50 -25.13 -21.17
CA ARG A 132 12.07 -23.80 -21.50
C ARG A 132 11.34 -22.65 -20.79
N ASP A 133 10.05 -22.77 -20.56
CA ASP A 133 9.20 -21.77 -19.91
C ASP A 133 8.97 -22.05 -18.42
N SER A 134 9.73 -22.97 -17.83
CA SER A 134 9.59 -23.36 -16.43
C SER A 134 9.70 -22.16 -15.49
N GLN A 135 8.77 -22.13 -14.54
CA GLN A 135 8.89 -21.33 -13.32
C GLN A 135 9.82 -22.07 -12.36
N LEU A 136 10.93 -21.44 -12.00
CA LEU A 136 11.97 -22.03 -11.15
C LEU A 136 11.75 -21.71 -9.68
N ALA A 137 11.45 -20.45 -9.38
CA ALA A 137 11.20 -20.02 -8.01
C ALA A 137 10.20 -18.84 -7.98
N ARG A 138 9.55 -18.67 -6.84
CA ARG A 138 8.83 -17.43 -6.50
C ARG A 138 9.71 -16.59 -5.62
N GLU A 139 9.74 -15.29 -5.88
CA GLU A 139 10.46 -14.32 -5.09
C GLU A 139 9.51 -13.34 -4.46
N ILE A 140 9.70 -13.07 -3.18
CA ILE A 140 9.03 -12.05 -2.41
C ILE A 140 10.10 -11.13 -1.83
N GLU A 141 9.95 -9.81 -2.01
CA GLU A 141 10.78 -8.81 -1.36
C GLU A 141 9.91 -8.02 -0.38
N ALA A 142 10.39 -7.83 0.84
CA ALA A 142 9.65 -7.08 1.85
C ALA A 142 10.58 -6.16 2.66
N ALA A 143 10.14 -4.91 2.86
CA ALA A 143 10.86 -3.97 3.72
C ALA A 143 10.72 -4.38 5.18
N LEU A 144 11.81 -4.22 5.95
CA LEU A 144 11.86 -4.48 7.38
C LEU A 144 11.79 -3.16 8.16
N PRO A 145 11.04 -3.10 9.27
CA PRO A 145 11.03 -1.93 10.14
C PRO A 145 12.41 -1.65 10.72
N ARG A 146 12.83 -0.38 10.67
CA ARG A 146 14.10 0.06 11.26
C ARG A 146 14.04 0.15 12.77
N GLU A 147 12.83 0.25 13.29
CA GLU A 147 12.51 0.34 14.71
C GLU A 147 12.78 -0.98 15.43
N LEU A 148 12.88 -2.09 14.69
CA LEU A 148 13.19 -3.40 15.24
C LEU A 148 14.69 -3.66 15.25
N SER A 149 15.18 -4.30 16.31
CA SER A 149 16.56 -4.82 16.35
C SER A 149 16.76 -5.90 15.29
N ARG A 150 18.02 -6.25 15.01
CA ARG A 150 18.35 -7.29 14.05
C ARG A 150 17.75 -8.65 14.43
N GLU A 151 17.79 -8.99 15.70
CA GLU A 151 17.22 -10.21 16.25
C GLU A 151 15.70 -10.24 16.09
N GLN A 152 15.04 -9.11 16.34
CA GLN A 152 13.60 -8.95 16.17
C GLN A 152 13.20 -9.02 14.69
N GLN A 153 13.99 -8.41 13.79
CA GLN A 153 13.77 -8.52 12.34
C GLN A 153 13.91 -9.98 11.87
N LEU A 154 14.92 -10.70 12.36
CA LEU A 154 15.11 -12.11 12.03
C LEU A 154 13.97 -12.98 12.56
N ALA A 155 13.55 -12.77 13.80
CA ALA A 155 12.40 -13.47 14.40
C ALA A 155 11.10 -13.23 13.62
N LEU A 156 10.85 -11.98 13.20
CA LEU A 156 9.72 -11.61 12.34
C LEU A 156 9.75 -12.41 11.02
N VAL A 157 10.90 -12.43 10.34
CA VAL A 157 11.03 -13.11 9.04
C VAL A 157 10.83 -14.62 9.21
N ARG A 158 11.47 -15.24 10.20
CA ARG A 158 11.33 -16.68 10.47
C ARG A 158 9.88 -17.08 10.73
N ALA A 159 9.18 -16.35 11.60
CA ALA A 159 7.78 -16.61 11.90
C ALA A 159 6.90 -16.48 10.66
N TYR A 160 7.07 -15.38 9.89
CA TYR A 160 6.31 -15.17 8.67
C TYR A 160 6.56 -16.26 7.62
N VAL A 161 7.83 -16.59 7.38
CA VAL A 161 8.23 -17.61 6.39
C VAL A 161 7.74 -18.99 6.79
N LYS A 162 7.88 -19.35 8.07
CA LYS A 162 7.42 -20.63 8.58
C LYS A 162 5.92 -20.82 8.33
N ASP A 163 5.09 -19.93 8.85
CA ASP A 163 3.64 -20.13 8.89
C ASP A 163 2.98 -19.96 7.52
N ASN A 164 3.53 -19.12 6.65
CA ASN A 164 2.92 -18.82 5.36
C ASN A 164 3.43 -19.69 4.20
N PHE A 165 4.61 -20.30 4.33
CA PHE A 165 5.23 -21.03 3.23
C PHE A 165 5.75 -22.41 3.65
N VAL A 166 6.57 -22.50 4.68
CA VAL A 166 7.20 -23.75 5.07
C VAL A 166 6.19 -24.77 5.58
N ASP A 167 5.29 -24.36 6.45
CA ASP A 167 4.21 -25.21 6.96
C ASP A 167 3.19 -25.60 5.88
N LYS A 168 3.21 -24.92 4.72
CA LYS A 168 2.44 -25.29 3.52
C LYS A 168 3.23 -26.16 2.53
N GLY A 169 4.42 -26.57 2.89
CA GLY A 169 5.25 -27.51 2.13
C GLY A 169 6.22 -26.89 1.13
N MET A 170 6.43 -25.55 1.16
CA MET A 170 7.45 -24.90 0.34
C MET A 170 8.80 -24.92 1.04
N CYS A 171 9.88 -25.20 0.32
CA CYS A 171 11.22 -24.84 0.80
C CYS A 171 11.39 -23.33 0.60
N ALA A 172 11.92 -22.66 1.62
CA ALA A 172 12.13 -21.23 1.63
C ALA A 172 13.61 -20.91 1.88
N ASP A 173 14.19 -20.09 1.02
CA ASP A 173 15.54 -19.54 1.14
C ASP A 173 15.44 -18.02 1.25
N PHE A 174 15.75 -17.45 2.41
CA PHE A 174 15.64 -16.02 2.58
C PHE A 174 16.98 -15.37 2.96
N ALA A 175 17.15 -14.13 2.54
CA ALA A 175 18.30 -13.32 2.91
C ALA A 175 17.87 -11.91 3.31
N ILE A 176 18.40 -11.43 4.43
CA ILE A 176 18.20 -10.07 4.92
C ILE A 176 19.34 -9.20 4.39
N HIS A 177 18.99 -8.11 3.73
CA HIS A 177 19.92 -7.14 3.20
C HIS A 177 19.80 -5.82 3.96
N ASP A 178 20.96 -5.27 4.37
CA ASP A 178 21.06 -3.95 4.94
C ASP A 178 22.44 -3.35 4.64
N LYS A 179 22.46 -2.27 3.90
CA LYS A 179 23.69 -1.51 3.57
C LYS A 179 23.94 -0.35 4.53
N GLY A 180 23.20 -0.26 5.63
CA GLY A 180 23.25 0.90 6.53
C GLY A 180 22.65 2.19 5.94
N THR A 181 22.00 2.10 4.75
CA THR A 181 21.37 3.25 4.08
C THR A 181 19.95 3.51 4.54
N GLY A 182 19.50 2.78 5.57
CA GLY A 182 18.18 2.94 6.16
C GLY A 182 17.05 2.27 5.39
N ASN A 183 17.33 1.23 4.63
CA ASN A 183 16.33 0.40 3.94
C ASN A 183 16.63 -1.09 4.14
N PRO A 184 16.55 -1.62 5.37
CA PRO A 184 16.64 -3.06 5.60
C PRO A 184 15.46 -3.75 4.93
N HIS A 185 15.74 -4.85 4.23
CA HIS A 185 14.71 -5.62 3.51
C HIS A 185 15.10 -7.09 3.43
N VAL A 186 14.11 -7.94 3.27
CA VAL A 186 14.27 -9.37 3.10
C VAL A 186 13.88 -9.78 1.68
N HIS A 187 14.69 -10.64 1.08
CA HIS A 187 14.35 -11.42 -0.11
C HIS A 187 14.03 -12.84 0.33
N ILE A 188 12.90 -13.37 -0.11
CA ILE A 188 12.44 -14.72 0.18
C ILE A 188 12.26 -15.44 -1.15
N MET A 189 13.02 -16.48 -1.38
CA MET A 189 12.87 -17.38 -2.52
C MET A 189 12.14 -18.65 -2.07
N LEU A 190 11.12 -19.03 -2.82
CA LEU A 190 10.24 -20.16 -2.52
C LEU A 190 10.24 -21.14 -3.69
N THR A 191 10.23 -22.43 -3.38
CA THR A 191 10.00 -23.45 -4.40
C THR A 191 8.56 -23.36 -4.91
N VAL A 192 8.37 -23.69 -6.19
CA VAL A 192 7.06 -23.66 -6.87
C VAL A 192 6.55 -25.05 -7.22
N ARG A 193 7.27 -26.07 -6.80
CA ARG A 193 6.94 -27.48 -6.95
C ARG A 193 6.82 -28.11 -5.56
N PRO A 194 5.73 -28.86 -5.27
CA PRO A 194 5.59 -29.51 -3.98
C PRO A 194 6.57 -30.69 -3.84
N LEU A 195 6.92 -31.00 -2.62
CA LEU A 195 7.58 -32.25 -2.26
C LEU A 195 6.51 -33.28 -1.84
N LYS A 196 6.74 -34.53 -2.14
CA LYS A 196 5.97 -35.67 -1.62
C LYS A 196 6.43 -35.99 -0.19
N GLU A 197 5.66 -36.79 0.54
CA GLU A 197 6.01 -37.22 1.90
C GLU A 197 7.36 -37.95 1.99
N ASN A 198 7.79 -38.61 0.89
CA ASN A 198 9.09 -39.26 0.81
C ASN A 198 10.25 -38.33 0.38
N GLY A 199 10.03 -37.04 0.35
CA GLY A 199 11.04 -36.04 -0.03
C GLY A 199 11.27 -35.86 -1.53
N ALA A 200 10.68 -36.68 -2.38
CA ALA A 200 10.83 -36.54 -3.83
C ALA A 200 9.95 -35.41 -4.38
N TRP A 201 10.40 -34.75 -5.47
CA TRP A 201 9.61 -33.75 -6.15
C TRP A 201 8.28 -34.30 -6.67
N GLY A 202 7.19 -33.64 -6.32
CA GLY A 202 5.83 -33.89 -6.82
C GLY A 202 5.60 -33.24 -8.18
N ALA A 203 4.41 -33.42 -8.74
CA ALA A 203 3.97 -32.72 -9.93
C ALA A 203 3.38 -31.35 -9.58
N LYS A 204 3.61 -30.31 -10.39
CA LYS A 204 2.94 -29.00 -10.22
C LYS A 204 1.47 -29.04 -10.59
N CYS A 205 1.14 -29.92 -11.52
CA CYS A 205 -0.23 -30.08 -12.04
C CYS A 205 -0.46 -31.53 -12.42
N ARG A 206 -1.74 -31.89 -12.46
CA ARG A 206 -2.20 -33.19 -12.93
C ARG A 206 -3.21 -33.00 -14.05
N LYS A 207 -3.37 -34.04 -14.85
CA LYS A 207 -4.44 -34.13 -15.84
C LYS A 207 -5.72 -34.55 -15.11
N ALA A 208 -6.71 -33.70 -15.09
CA ALA A 208 -8.04 -34.00 -14.61
C ALA A 208 -8.99 -34.22 -15.81
N TYR A 209 -9.86 -35.19 -15.70
CA TYR A 209 -10.87 -35.44 -16.75
C TYR A 209 -12.15 -34.71 -16.41
N ASP A 210 -12.76 -34.13 -17.45
CA ASP A 210 -14.06 -33.51 -17.31
C ASP A 210 -15.12 -34.61 -17.15
N LEU A 211 -15.97 -34.46 -16.14
CA LEU A 211 -17.01 -35.40 -15.81
C LEU A 211 -18.37 -34.82 -16.17
N ASP A 212 -19.31 -35.67 -16.61
CA ASP A 212 -20.72 -35.32 -16.79
C ASP A 212 -21.46 -35.28 -15.43
N GLU A 213 -22.77 -35.00 -15.48
CA GLU A 213 -23.64 -34.95 -14.31
C GLU A 213 -23.74 -36.29 -13.55
N ASN A 214 -23.37 -37.40 -14.21
CA ASN A 214 -23.35 -38.75 -13.63
C ASN A 214 -21.95 -39.19 -13.15
N GLY A 215 -20.96 -38.30 -13.22
CA GLY A 215 -19.60 -38.60 -12.83
C GLY A 215 -18.79 -39.40 -13.86
N GLN A 216 -19.29 -39.54 -15.11
CA GLN A 216 -18.62 -40.23 -16.19
C GLN A 216 -17.74 -39.25 -17.00
N ARG A 217 -16.64 -39.76 -17.58
CA ARG A 217 -15.72 -38.94 -18.39
C ARG A 217 -16.42 -38.53 -19.70
N ILE A 218 -16.31 -37.26 -20.05
CA ILE A 218 -16.88 -36.70 -21.29
C ILE A 218 -15.97 -37.04 -22.47
N PRO A 219 -16.46 -37.68 -23.56
CA PRO A 219 -15.68 -37.92 -24.76
C PRO A 219 -15.22 -36.62 -25.44
N ASP A 220 -14.02 -36.62 -26.02
CA ASP A 220 -13.46 -35.45 -26.74
C ASP A 220 -13.84 -35.41 -28.23
N GLY A 221 -14.55 -36.41 -28.70
CA GLY A 221 -14.94 -36.56 -30.12
C GLY A 221 -13.79 -37.01 -31.05
N LYS A 222 -12.60 -37.28 -30.51
CA LYS A 222 -11.42 -37.74 -31.26
C LYS A 222 -10.90 -39.10 -30.77
N GLY A 223 -11.75 -39.86 -30.08
CA GLY A 223 -11.40 -41.17 -29.50
C GLY A 223 -10.75 -41.08 -28.12
N GLY A 224 -10.69 -39.91 -27.52
CA GLY A 224 -10.17 -39.66 -26.17
C GLY A 224 -11.22 -39.06 -25.24
N TRP A 225 -10.75 -38.57 -24.10
CA TRP A 225 -11.61 -37.96 -23.06
C TRP A 225 -11.25 -36.50 -22.89
N LYS A 226 -12.24 -35.63 -22.77
CA LYS A 226 -12.03 -34.23 -22.40
C LYS A 226 -11.31 -34.15 -21.08
N ASN A 227 -10.34 -33.26 -21.00
CA ASN A 227 -9.50 -33.08 -19.82
C ASN A 227 -8.97 -31.66 -19.75
N HIS A 228 -8.70 -31.24 -18.54
CA HIS A 228 -8.03 -29.98 -18.26
C HIS A 228 -6.82 -30.21 -17.34
N ARG A 229 -5.98 -29.20 -17.27
CA ARG A 229 -4.86 -29.16 -16.34
C ARG A 229 -5.35 -28.62 -15.01
N GLU A 230 -5.15 -29.38 -13.94
CA GLU A 230 -5.44 -28.98 -12.57
C GLU A 230 -4.14 -28.80 -11.81
N ASP A 231 -3.97 -27.68 -11.12
CA ASP A 231 -2.81 -27.46 -10.24
C ASP A 231 -2.91 -28.37 -9.02
N THR A 232 -1.77 -28.95 -8.59
CA THR A 232 -1.73 -29.85 -7.42
C THR A 232 -1.69 -29.12 -6.09
N THR A 233 -1.41 -27.82 -6.13
CA THR A 233 -1.39 -26.92 -4.99
C THR A 233 -2.08 -25.61 -5.36
N ASP A 234 -2.56 -24.89 -4.35
CA ASP A 234 -3.13 -23.55 -4.50
C ASP A 234 -2.08 -22.43 -4.64
N TRP A 235 -0.79 -22.78 -4.67
CA TRP A 235 0.31 -21.80 -4.58
C TRP A 235 0.32 -20.78 -5.71
N ASN A 236 -0.28 -21.09 -6.86
CA ASN A 236 -0.40 -20.18 -8.01
C ASN A 236 -1.70 -19.38 -8.03
N ASP A 237 -2.57 -19.55 -7.04
CA ASP A 237 -3.80 -18.76 -6.94
C ASP A 237 -3.45 -17.26 -6.84
N LYS A 238 -4.14 -16.47 -7.66
CA LYS A 238 -3.97 -15.00 -7.70
C LYS A 238 -4.31 -14.34 -6.36
N GLY A 239 -5.20 -14.94 -5.59
CA GLY A 239 -5.59 -14.47 -4.26
C GLY A 239 -4.44 -14.51 -3.24
N ASN A 240 -3.50 -15.44 -3.39
CA ASN A 240 -2.39 -15.62 -2.45
C ASN A 240 -1.51 -14.39 -2.27
N VAL A 241 -1.32 -13.59 -3.31
CA VAL A 241 -0.51 -12.36 -3.23
C VAL A 241 -1.12 -11.39 -2.22
N GLU A 242 -2.44 -11.26 -2.20
CA GLU A 242 -3.13 -10.41 -1.23
C GLU A 242 -3.07 -11.00 0.19
N ILE A 243 -3.22 -12.32 0.31
CA ILE A 243 -3.11 -13.05 1.60
C ILE A 243 -1.71 -12.86 2.19
N TRP A 244 -0.65 -13.04 1.40
CA TRP A 244 0.73 -12.87 1.84
C TRP A 244 1.05 -11.43 2.25
N ARG A 245 0.51 -10.44 1.52
CA ARG A 245 0.63 -9.02 1.88
C ARG A 245 -0.07 -8.70 3.19
N ALA A 246 -1.30 -9.21 3.37
CA ALA A 246 -2.06 -9.05 4.60
C ALA A 246 -1.35 -9.70 5.80
N ALA A 247 -0.86 -10.93 5.61
CA ALA A 247 -0.08 -11.64 6.61
C ALA A 247 1.18 -10.87 7.00
N TRP A 248 1.98 -10.39 6.03
CA TRP A 248 3.18 -9.61 6.34
C TRP A 248 2.88 -8.38 7.18
N ALA A 249 1.83 -7.63 6.83
CA ALA A 249 1.41 -6.47 7.61
C ALA A 249 1.03 -6.85 9.04
N ALA A 250 0.31 -7.96 9.23
CA ALA A 250 -0.08 -8.46 10.55
C ALA A 250 1.13 -8.90 11.39
N TYR A 251 2.09 -9.63 10.80
CA TYR A 251 3.31 -10.07 11.47
C TYR A 251 4.20 -8.88 11.85
N THR A 252 4.35 -7.92 10.94
CA THR A 252 5.12 -6.70 11.16
C THR A 252 4.52 -5.88 12.29
N ASN A 253 3.21 -5.70 12.31
CA ASN A 253 2.53 -4.95 13.38
C ASN A 253 2.68 -5.63 14.74
N ARG A 254 2.55 -6.95 14.82
CA ARG A 254 2.80 -7.72 16.05
C ARG A 254 4.23 -7.54 16.56
N ALA A 255 5.21 -7.58 15.66
CA ALA A 255 6.61 -7.39 16.04
C ALA A 255 6.89 -5.95 16.54
N LEU A 256 6.27 -4.95 15.90
CA LEU A 256 6.35 -3.55 16.34
C LEU A 256 5.68 -3.35 17.71
N GLU A 257 4.50 -3.90 17.93
CA GLU A 257 3.81 -3.86 19.23
C GLU A 257 4.63 -4.51 20.34
N ALA A 258 5.19 -5.69 20.08
CA ALA A 258 6.08 -6.38 21.03
C ALA A 258 7.35 -5.57 21.35
N ALA A 259 7.81 -4.73 20.42
CA ALA A 259 8.92 -3.80 20.62
C ALA A 259 8.50 -2.44 21.21
N GLY A 260 7.23 -2.27 21.59
CA GLY A 260 6.69 -1.01 22.12
C GLY A 260 6.61 0.12 21.07
N GLN A 261 6.65 -0.22 19.79
CA GLN A 261 6.57 0.71 18.67
C GLN A 261 5.14 0.80 18.11
N PRO A 262 4.75 1.92 17.48
CA PRO A 262 3.44 2.04 16.87
C PRO A 262 3.25 1.01 15.72
N ALA A 263 2.15 0.24 15.77
CA ALA A 263 1.76 -0.73 14.74
C ALA A 263 0.99 -0.01 13.62
N LEU A 264 1.66 0.35 12.52
CA LEU A 264 1.12 1.26 11.49
C LEU A 264 1.23 0.73 10.06
N VAL A 265 1.61 -0.54 9.88
CA VAL A 265 1.77 -1.14 8.55
C VAL A 265 0.43 -1.65 8.04
N ASP A 266 0.01 -1.23 6.84
CA ASP A 266 -1.21 -1.69 6.19
C ASP A 266 -0.91 -2.01 4.71
N HIS A 267 -1.30 -3.20 4.26
CA HIS A 267 -1.10 -3.67 2.89
C HIS A 267 -2.12 -3.09 1.89
N ARG A 268 -3.20 -2.49 2.38
CA ARG A 268 -4.27 -1.96 1.54
C ARG A 268 -3.88 -0.61 0.94
N SER A 269 -4.32 -0.36 -0.28
CA SER A 269 -4.14 0.95 -0.92
C SER A 269 -4.84 2.08 -0.13
N TYR A 270 -4.37 3.31 -0.27
CA TYR A 270 -5.00 4.48 0.36
C TYR A 270 -6.51 4.54 0.13
N LYS A 271 -6.97 4.22 -1.09
CA LYS A 271 -8.41 4.15 -1.41
C LYS A 271 -9.15 3.14 -0.54
N ARG A 272 -8.61 1.93 -0.38
CA ARG A 272 -9.22 0.87 0.46
C ARG A 272 -9.20 1.22 1.94
N ARG A 273 -8.26 2.07 2.36
CA ARG A 273 -8.13 2.60 3.73
C ARG A 273 -8.99 3.84 3.97
N GLY A 274 -9.67 4.38 2.96
CA GLY A 274 -10.40 5.65 3.07
C GLY A 274 -9.49 6.87 3.28
N ILE A 275 -8.19 6.75 2.97
CA ILE A 275 -7.22 7.83 3.14
C ILE A 275 -7.21 8.68 1.87
N ASP A 276 -7.49 9.96 2.04
CA ASP A 276 -7.45 10.97 0.99
C ASP A 276 -6.02 11.42 0.70
N LYS A 277 -5.26 10.55 0.05
CA LYS A 277 -3.88 10.81 -0.36
C LYS A 277 -3.61 10.18 -1.73
N ILE A 278 -2.94 10.91 -2.58
CA ILE A 278 -2.49 10.43 -3.89
C ILE A 278 -1.20 9.63 -3.65
N PRO A 279 -1.12 8.35 -4.11
CA PRO A 279 0.09 7.56 -3.94
C PRO A 279 1.22 8.07 -4.83
N SER A 280 2.45 8.03 -4.32
CA SER A 280 3.64 8.32 -5.13
C SER A 280 3.93 7.23 -6.15
N VAL A 281 4.58 7.59 -7.24
CA VAL A 281 5.04 6.66 -8.28
C VAL A 281 6.37 6.04 -7.86
N HIS A 282 6.53 4.74 -8.05
CA HIS A 282 7.79 4.07 -7.79
C HIS A 282 8.88 4.52 -8.76
N LEU A 283 9.97 5.08 -8.23
CA LEU A 283 11.06 5.62 -9.04
C LEU A 283 11.85 4.54 -9.79
N GLY A 284 12.01 3.38 -9.16
CA GLY A 284 12.95 2.35 -9.61
C GLY A 284 14.42 2.70 -9.24
N PRO A 285 15.35 1.72 -9.36
CA PRO A 285 16.74 1.90 -8.90
C PRO A 285 17.48 3.03 -9.61
N ALA A 286 17.36 3.12 -10.93
CA ALA A 286 18.07 4.11 -11.74
C ALA A 286 17.61 5.54 -11.42
N ALA A 287 16.30 5.82 -11.49
CA ALA A 287 15.76 7.14 -11.16
C ALA A 287 16.02 7.52 -9.69
N SER A 288 15.92 6.57 -8.77
CA SER A 288 16.24 6.79 -7.36
C SER A 288 17.70 7.20 -7.14
N GLN A 289 18.65 6.58 -7.87
CA GLN A 289 20.07 6.99 -7.81
C GLN A 289 20.30 8.36 -8.40
N MET A 290 19.66 8.68 -9.53
CA MET A 290 19.76 10.00 -10.16
C MET A 290 19.24 11.10 -9.22
N GLU A 291 18.06 10.91 -8.63
CA GLU A 291 17.47 11.85 -7.68
C GLU A 291 18.36 12.05 -6.43
N LYS A 292 18.97 10.98 -5.90
CA LYS A 292 19.94 11.08 -4.80
C LYS A 292 21.20 11.89 -5.15
N ARG A 293 21.57 11.93 -6.43
CA ARG A 293 22.68 12.74 -6.95
C ARG A 293 22.27 14.16 -7.34
N GLY A 294 21.00 14.56 -7.08
CA GLY A 294 20.45 15.86 -7.44
C GLY A 294 20.03 15.99 -8.90
N ILE A 295 20.06 14.90 -9.67
CA ILE A 295 19.61 14.89 -11.06
C ILE A 295 18.09 14.65 -11.07
N ARG A 296 17.34 15.63 -11.57
CA ARG A 296 15.88 15.54 -11.67
C ARG A 296 15.47 14.51 -12.73
N THR A 297 14.51 13.66 -12.37
CA THR A 297 13.91 12.67 -13.27
C THR A 297 12.42 12.95 -13.45
N ASP A 298 11.83 12.51 -14.56
CA ASP A 298 10.40 12.68 -14.82
C ASP A 298 9.55 12.08 -13.71
N LYS A 299 9.88 10.86 -13.24
CA LYS A 299 9.21 10.21 -12.11
C LYS A 299 9.40 10.97 -10.80
N GLY A 300 10.58 11.55 -10.59
CA GLY A 300 10.87 12.40 -9.44
C GLY A 300 10.04 13.68 -9.47
N GLU A 301 9.87 14.30 -10.65
CA GLU A 301 9.04 15.48 -10.82
C GLU A 301 7.56 15.18 -10.55
N VAL A 302 7.04 14.07 -11.08
CA VAL A 302 5.70 13.59 -10.76
C VAL A 302 5.51 13.41 -9.26
N ASN A 303 6.47 12.82 -8.56
CA ASN A 303 6.39 12.65 -7.10
C ASN A 303 6.43 13.97 -6.33
N ARG A 304 7.22 14.95 -6.78
CA ARG A 304 7.22 16.31 -6.20
C ARG A 304 5.87 16.99 -6.37
N GLN A 305 5.26 16.86 -7.55
CA GLN A 305 3.92 17.39 -7.81
C GLN A 305 2.88 16.68 -6.93
N ILE A 306 2.89 15.35 -6.84
CA ILE A 306 2.01 14.57 -5.97
C ILE A 306 2.15 15.02 -4.51
N ALA A 307 3.37 15.25 -4.04
CA ALA A 307 3.61 15.73 -2.68
C ALA A 307 3.00 17.12 -2.43
N ALA A 308 3.12 18.04 -3.41
CA ALA A 308 2.52 19.37 -3.36
C ALA A 308 0.98 19.29 -3.36
N ASP A 309 0.41 18.46 -4.22
CA ASP A 309 -1.04 18.25 -4.33
C ASP A 309 -1.60 17.64 -3.04
N ASN A 310 -0.95 16.64 -2.47
CA ASN A 310 -1.35 16.04 -1.20
C ASN A 310 -1.31 17.04 -0.04
N LYS A 311 -0.29 17.92 0.00
CA LYS A 311 -0.21 18.99 1.00
C LYS A 311 -1.37 19.97 0.84
N LEU A 312 -1.66 20.40 -0.39
CA LEU A 312 -2.75 21.31 -0.70
C LEU A 312 -4.11 20.70 -0.35
N LEU A 313 -4.36 19.43 -0.74
CA LEU A 313 -5.58 18.69 -0.40
C LEU A 313 -5.79 18.59 1.12
N LYS A 314 -4.73 18.27 1.87
CA LYS A 314 -4.78 18.19 3.34
C LYS A 314 -5.15 19.56 3.97
N GLU A 315 -4.55 20.64 3.47
CA GLU A 315 -4.84 22.00 3.95
C GLU A 315 -6.28 22.40 3.65
N ILE A 316 -6.77 22.17 2.42
CA ILE A 316 -8.13 22.46 2.00
C ILE A 316 -9.13 21.69 2.84
N LYS A 317 -8.95 20.37 2.98
CA LYS A 317 -9.84 19.53 3.79
C LYS A 317 -9.93 19.98 5.24
N ALA A 318 -8.79 20.26 5.88
CA ALA A 318 -8.76 20.73 7.26
C ALA A 318 -9.49 22.06 7.44
N ARG A 319 -9.40 22.98 6.45
CA ARG A 319 -10.11 24.27 6.47
C ARG A 319 -11.60 24.07 6.28
N ILE A 320 -12.01 23.29 5.27
CA ILE A 320 -13.44 23.02 4.99
C ILE A 320 -14.09 22.36 6.20
N THR A 321 -13.45 21.36 6.82
CA THR A 321 -14.00 20.68 8.01
C THR A 321 -14.23 21.68 9.16
N ARG A 322 -13.26 22.57 9.44
CA ARG A 322 -13.42 23.60 10.48
C ARG A 322 -14.55 24.57 10.17
N LEU A 323 -14.63 25.01 8.91
CA LEU A 323 -15.66 25.94 8.47
C LEU A 323 -17.04 25.30 8.47
N TYR A 324 -17.14 24.05 8.02
CA TYR A 324 -18.39 23.29 8.06
C TYR A 324 -18.93 23.12 9.48
N ASN A 325 -18.08 22.68 10.41
CA ASN A 325 -18.47 22.51 11.80
C ASN A 325 -18.88 23.85 12.44
N TRP A 326 -18.16 24.92 12.13
CA TRP A 326 -18.50 26.24 12.61
C TRP A 326 -19.81 26.74 12.01
N SER A 327 -20.02 26.66 10.69
CA SER A 327 -21.23 27.14 10.03
C SER A 327 -22.47 26.35 10.49
N LYS A 328 -22.33 25.05 10.72
CA LYS A 328 -23.41 24.23 11.29
C LYS A 328 -23.79 24.70 12.69
N ALA A 329 -22.80 24.89 13.56
CA ALA A 329 -23.05 25.39 14.93
C ALA A 329 -23.68 26.80 14.92
N GLU A 330 -23.33 27.64 13.95
CA GLU A 330 -23.89 28.98 13.82
C GLU A 330 -25.31 28.94 13.25
N ALA A 331 -25.60 28.05 12.28
CA ALA A 331 -26.93 27.88 11.70
C ALA A 331 -27.94 27.28 12.71
N GLU A 332 -27.49 26.55 13.73
CA GLU A 332 -28.34 26.02 14.82
C GLU A 332 -28.76 27.09 15.84
N LYS A 333 -28.19 28.32 15.79
CA LYS A 333 -28.59 29.42 16.65
C LYS A 333 -29.91 30.02 16.19
N PRO A 334 -30.77 30.51 17.10
CA PRO A 334 -31.99 31.26 16.74
C PRO A 334 -31.66 32.48 15.87
N GLU A 335 -32.52 32.81 14.88
CA GLU A 335 -32.27 33.90 13.92
C GLU A 335 -31.94 35.26 14.60
N GLY A 336 -32.52 35.55 15.76
CA GLY A 336 -32.22 36.78 16.52
C GLY A 336 -30.84 36.78 17.22
N GLN A 337 -30.12 35.66 17.23
CA GLN A 337 -28.78 35.53 17.84
C GLN A 337 -27.67 35.39 16.80
N GLN A 338 -28.01 35.35 15.51
CA GLN A 338 -27.03 35.26 14.44
C GLN A 338 -26.57 36.68 14.06
N PRO A 339 -25.24 36.92 14.04
CA PRO A 339 -24.74 38.22 13.57
C PRO A 339 -25.04 38.40 12.08
N SER A 340 -25.47 39.58 11.70
CA SER A 340 -25.64 39.92 10.29
C SER A 340 -24.29 39.94 9.58
N MET A 341 -24.28 39.76 8.25
CA MET A 341 -23.02 39.85 7.48
C MET A 341 -22.39 41.25 7.55
N ILE A 342 -23.18 42.28 7.81
CA ILE A 342 -22.70 43.67 8.05
C ILE A 342 -21.96 43.73 9.39
N ASP A 343 -22.55 43.17 10.46
CA ASP A 343 -21.91 43.12 11.78
C ASP A 343 -20.58 42.36 11.73
N LEU A 344 -20.53 41.23 10.97
CA LEU A 344 -19.30 40.46 10.75
C LEU A 344 -18.24 41.27 10.01
N TRP A 345 -18.63 42.07 9.04
CA TRP A 345 -17.72 42.95 8.31
C TRP A 345 -17.20 44.08 9.19
N GLU A 346 -18.06 44.73 9.98
CA GLU A 346 -17.67 45.77 10.94
C GLU A 346 -16.71 45.24 12.01
N ALA A 347 -17.01 44.06 12.57
CA ALA A 347 -16.15 43.41 13.53
C ALA A 347 -14.78 43.06 12.93
N GLN A 348 -14.74 42.65 11.66
CA GLN A 348 -13.46 42.41 10.99
C GLN A 348 -12.65 43.69 10.81
N GLN A 349 -13.30 44.85 10.57
CA GLN A 349 -12.64 46.13 10.52
C GLN A 349 -11.99 46.50 11.86
N GLN A 350 -12.66 46.18 12.97
CA GLN A 350 -12.14 46.42 14.33
C GLN A 350 -10.97 45.52 14.70
N LEU A 351 -10.92 44.28 14.19
CA LEU A 351 -9.81 43.33 14.40
C LEU A 351 -8.45 43.82 13.90
N LYS A 352 -8.47 44.74 12.94
CA LYS A 352 -7.28 45.20 12.23
C LYS A 352 -7.21 46.71 12.25
N ARG A 353 -7.03 47.32 13.42
CA ARG A 353 -6.65 48.74 13.52
C ARG A 353 -5.12 48.83 13.62
N PRO A 354 -4.41 48.83 12.48
CA PRO A 354 -2.97 49.01 12.51
C PRO A 354 -2.67 50.49 12.71
N ASP A 355 -1.70 50.76 13.56
CA ASP A 355 -1.28 52.14 13.87
C ASP A 355 -0.50 52.78 12.72
N THR A 356 0.01 51.99 11.78
CA THR A 356 0.79 52.48 10.65
C THR A 356 -0.06 52.79 9.42
N ARG A 357 0.33 53.83 8.64
CA ARG A 357 -0.34 54.23 7.39
C ARG A 357 -0.44 53.05 6.39
N THR A 358 0.62 52.31 6.21
CA THR A 358 0.67 51.11 5.33
C THR A 358 -0.24 49.99 5.82
N GLY A 359 -0.32 49.78 7.13
CA GLY A 359 -1.23 48.82 7.74
C GLY A 359 -2.70 49.19 7.52
N LYS A 360 -3.06 50.50 7.63
CA LYS A 360 -4.43 50.99 7.36
C LYS A 360 -4.84 50.78 5.91
N ILE A 361 -3.95 51.06 4.95
CA ILE A 361 -4.19 50.80 3.51
C ILE A 361 -4.41 49.32 3.26
N ARG A 362 -3.57 48.45 3.84
CA ARG A 362 -3.71 47.01 3.69
C ARG A 362 -5.00 46.47 4.30
N ALA A 363 -5.40 46.97 5.47
CA ALA A 363 -6.68 46.61 6.10
C ALA A 363 -7.88 46.99 5.24
N LEU A 364 -7.86 48.19 4.61
CA LEU A 364 -8.90 48.64 3.66
C LEU A 364 -8.95 47.76 2.42
N GLN A 365 -7.81 47.38 1.84
CA GLN A 365 -7.74 46.47 0.69
C GLN A 365 -8.30 45.09 1.02
N GLU A 366 -7.96 44.54 2.20
CA GLU A 366 -8.46 43.24 2.65
C GLU A 366 -9.98 43.30 2.93
N SER A 367 -10.50 44.40 3.43
CA SER A 367 -11.93 44.60 3.64
C SER A 367 -12.69 44.74 2.32
N ALA A 368 -12.14 45.49 1.37
CA ALA A 368 -12.71 45.63 0.03
C ALA A 368 -12.74 44.26 -0.68
N ALA A 369 -11.67 43.46 -0.58
CA ALA A 369 -11.61 42.10 -1.14
C ALA A 369 -12.67 41.19 -0.52
N LEU A 370 -12.91 41.28 0.79
CA LEU A 370 -13.93 40.48 1.47
C LEU A 370 -15.33 40.88 1.03
N PHE A 371 -15.61 42.19 0.96
CA PHE A 371 -16.89 42.71 0.49
C PHE A 371 -17.17 42.30 -0.96
N SER A 372 -16.16 42.42 -1.83
CA SER A 372 -16.25 41.95 -3.21
C SER A 372 -16.52 40.45 -3.28
N PHE A 373 -15.89 39.62 -2.42
CA PHE A 373 -16.15 38.19 -2.34
C PHE A 373 -17.60 37.89 -1.92
N MET A 374 -18.12 38.59 -0.90
CA MET A 374 -19.50 38.41 -0.45
C MET A 374 -20.49 38.79 -1.56
N GLN A 375 -20.26 39.94 -2.23
CA GLN A 375 -21.08 40.42 -3.33
C GLN A 375 -21.04 39.46 -4.53
N ALA A 376 -19.85 39.01 -4.95
CA ALA A 376 -19.66 38.11 -6.07
C ALA A 376 -20.32 36.72 -5.85
N ASN A 377 -20.40 36.27 -4.59
CA ASN A 377 -21.02 35.00 -4.22
C ASN A 377 -22.46 35.15 -3.70
N GLY A 378 -23.04 36.36 -3.71
CA GLY A 378 -24.41 36.63 -3.24
C GLY A 378 -24.63 36.36 -1.74
N ILE A 379 -23.57 36.39 -0.92
CA ILE A 379 -23.63 36.05 0.51
C ILE A 379 -24.15 37.25 1.31
N LYS A 380 -25.40 37.14 1.77
CA LYS A 380 -26.06 38.14 2.62
C LYS A 380 -26.45 37.60 3.99
N THR A 381 -26.56 36.27 4.13
CA THR A 381 -27.02 35.59 5.34
C THR A 381 -26.07 34.47 5.74
N MET A 382 -26.16 34.04 6.99
CA MET A 382 -25.41 32.87 7.49
C MET A 382 -25.78 31.60 6.74
N GLN A 383 -27.04 31.45 6.29
CA GLN A 383 -27.45 30.31 5.50
C GLN A 383 -26.69 30.26 4.16
N GLN A 384 -26.61 31.38 3.44
CA GLN A 384 -25.86 31.46 2.18
C GLN A 384 -24.37 31.20 2.37
N LEU A 385 -23.81 31.60 3.51
CA LEU A 385 -22.42 31.25 3.85
C LEU A 385 -22.27 29.76 4.09
N HIS A 386 -23.24 29.12 4.74
CA HIS A 386 -23.25 27.65 4.93
C HIS A 386 -23.34 26.92 3.59
N ASP A 387 -24.25 27.36 2.71
CA ASP A 387 -24.41 26.79 1.37
C ASP A 387 -23.10 26.90 0.57
N LYS A 388 -22.46 28.08 0.60
CA LYS A 388 -21.14 28.29 -0.04
C LYS A 388 -20.06 27.35 0.50
N ILE A 389 -20.01 27.12 1.81
CA ILE A 389 -19.06 26.16 2.41
C ILE A 389 -19.37 24.73 1.96
N SER A 390 -20.65 24.38 1.84
CA SER A 390 -21.09 23.07 1.32
C SER A 390 -20.65 22.86 -0.14
N ASP A 391 -20.84 23.89 -0.99
CA ASP A 391 -20.40 23.88 -2.40
C ASP A 391 -18.87 23.73 -2.52
N MET A 392 -18.14 24.43 -1.66
CA MET A 392 -16.67 24.32 -1.61
C MET A 392 -16.23 22.91 -1.19
N ASN A 393 -16.96 22.28 -0.28
CA ASN A 393 -16.70 20.90 0.11
C ASN A 393 -16.95 19.92 -1.05
N SER A 394 -18.07 20.09 -1.77
CA SER A 394 -18.38 19.31 -2.97
C SER A 394 -17.30 19.47 -4.03
N SER A 395 -16.96 20.72 -4.35
CA SER A 395 -15.92 21.05 -5.33
C SER A 395 -14.55 20.47 -4.96
N TYR A 396 -14.22 20.42 -3.67
CA TYR A 396 -13.01 19.76 -3.18
C TYR A 396 -12.97 18.28 -3.54
N TYR A 397 -14.07 17.55 -3.28
CA TYR A 397 -14.13 16.12 -3.58
C TYR A 397 -14.14 15.83 -5.08
N ASP A 398 -14.78 16.70 -5.87
CA ASP A 398 -14.80 16.59 -7.34
C ASP A 398 -13.41 16.80 -7.95
N LEU A 399 -12.73 17.87 -7.57
CA LEU A 399 -11.36 18.14 -8.02
C LEU A 399 -10.40 17.01 -7.63
N ARG A 400 -10.52 16.53 -6.40
CA ARG A 400 -9.74 15.38 -5.94
C ARG A 400 -10.02 14.14 -6.78
N GLY A 401 -11.28 13.87 -7.08
CA GLY A 401 -11.71 12.75 -7.93
C GLY A 401 -11.08 12.83 -9.32
N LYS A 402 -11.16 13.99 -9.96
CA LYS A 402 -10.58 14.25 -11.28
C LYS A 402 -9.07 14.06 -11.30
N ILE A 403 -8.34 14.62 -10.34
CA ILE A 403 -6.88 14.48 -10.23
C ILE A 403 -6.49 13.00 -10.09
N VAL A 404 -7.14 12.26 -9.20
CA VAL A 404 -6.85 10.84 -8.99
C VAL A 404 -7.15 9.98 -10.22
N GLN A 405 -8.24 10.28 -10.93
CA GLN A 405 -8.60 9.58 -12.17
C GLN A 405 -7.59 9.87 -13.29
N ALA A 406 -7.23 11.14 -13.47
CA ALA A 406 -6.23 11.55 -14.46
C ALA A 406 -4.88 10.86 -14.20
N GLU A 407 -4.40 10.84 -12.96
CA GLU A 407 -3.13 10.19 -12.61
C GLU A 407 -3.13 8.69 -12.88
N ARG A 408 -4.23 8.00 -12.57
CA ARG A 408 -4.36 6.58 -12.88
C ARG A 408 -4.31 6.31 -14.38
N ARG A 409 -5.04 7.12 -15.14
CA ARG A 409 -5.08 6.96 -16.59
C ARG A 409 -3.73 7.28 -17.23
N ILE A 410 -3.06 8.33 -16.80
CA ILE A 410 -1.70 8.68 -17.22
C ILE A 410 -0.74 7.52 -16.92
N ALA A 411 -0.78 6.92 -15.73
CA ALA A 411 0.09 5.81 -15.38
C ALA A 411 -0.10 4.60 -16.31
N VAL A 412 -1.35 4.23 -16.59
CA VAL A 412 -1.69 3.12 -17.51
C VAL A 412 -1.20 3.42 -18.93
N LEU A 413 -1.45 4.62 -19.44
CA LEU A 413 -1.03 5.00 -20.79
C LEU A 413 0.50 5.12 -20.91
N THR A 414 1.17 5.56 -19.87
CA THR A 414 2.64 5.62 -19.82
C THR A 414 3.25 4.23 -19.88
N GLU A 415 2.70 3.28 -19.10
CA GLU A 415 3.12 1.87 -19.14
C GLU A 415 2.94 1.28 -20.53
N ARG A 416 1.78 1.52 -21.18
CA ARG A 416 1.52 1.09 -22.56
C ARG A 416 2.54 1.69 -23.54
N GLY A 417 2.84 2.96 -23.39
CA GLY A 417 3.84 3.67 -24.20
C GLY A 417 5.26 3.13 -23.99
N GLU A 418 5.65 2.82 -22.77
CA GLU A 418 6.93 2.19 -22.44
C GLU A 418 7.05 0.79 -23.07
N MET A 419 6.01 -0.03 -22.99
CA MET A 419 5.99 -1.36 -23.61
C MET A 419 6.07 -1.27 -25.14
N TRP A 420 5.34 -0.36 -25.76
CA TRP A 420 5.45 -0.11 -27.19
C TRP A 420 6.84 0.36 -27.60
N ALA A 421 7.45 1.26 -26.85
CA ALA A 421 8.81 1.75 -27.11
C ALA A 421 9.85 0.62 -27.02
N GLN A 422 9.74 -0.25 -26.00
CA GLN A 422 10.60 -1.43 -25.86
C GLN A 422 10.43 -2.41 -27.01
N TYR A 423 9.20 -2.71 -27.41
CA TYR A 423 8.90 -3.56 -28.56
C TYR A 423 9.58 -3.05 -29.84
N ASN A 424 9.42 -1.77 -30.15
CA ASN A 424 10.03 -1.19 -31.35
C ASN A 424 11.55 -1.12 -31.27
N LYS A 425 12.10 -0.78 -30.11
CA LYS A 425 13.55 -0.69 -29.91
C LYS A 425 14.26 -2.01 -30.19
N TYR A 426 13.69 -3.11 -29.73
CA TYR A 426 14.34 -4.43 -29.85
C TYR A 426 13.80 -5.30 -30.98
N LYS A 427 12.82 -4.83 -31.76
CA LYS A 427 12.25 -5.52 -32.91
C LYS A 427 13.30 -5.91 -33.96
N ALA A 428 14.32 -5.08 -34.17
CA ALA A 428 15.39 -5.35 -35.11
C ALA A 428 16.22 -6.57 -34.67
N VAL A 429 16.57 -6.66 -33.40
CA VAL A 429 17.35 -7.77 -32.83
C VAL A 429 16.56 -9.07 -32.93
N HIS A 430 15.27 -9.04 -32.58
CA HIS A 430 14.39 -10.21 -32.70
C HIS A 430 14.26 -10.68 -34.15
N ARG A 431 14.18 -9.76 -35.15
CA ARG A 431 14.15 -10.11 -36.57
C ARG A 431 15.49 -10.69 -37.06
N GLN A 432 16.62 -10.25 -36.50
CA GLN A 432 17.91 -10.80 -36.79
C GLN A 432 18.03 -12.25 -36.29
N LEU A 433 17.53 -12.56 -35.11
CA LEU A 433 17.51 -13.92 -34.57
C LEU A 433 16.84 -14.92 -35.56
N ALA A 434 15.75 -14.52 -36.21
CA ALA A 434 15.07 -15.35 -37.19
C ALA A 434 15.91 -15.68 -38.44
N LYS A 435 16.95 -14.86 -38.74
CA LYS A 435 17.83 -15.03 -39.88
C LYS A 435 19.15 -15.73 -39.53
N VAL A 436 19.44 -15.95 -38.26
CA VAL A 436 20.68 -16.59 -37.79
C VAL A 436 20.62 -18.10 -38.07
N LYS A 437 21.72 -18.64 -38.65
CA LYS A 437 21.85 -20.09 -38.88
C LYS A 437 21.75 -20.86 -37.55
N PRO A 438 21.16 -22.07 -37.55
CA PRO A 438 20.94 -22.86 -36.33
C PRO A 438 22.19 -23.01 -35.44
N GLU A 439 23.34 -23.22 -36.06
CA GLU A 439 24.66 -23.41 -35.40
C GLU A 439 25.15 -22.18 -34.61
N LYS A 440 24.69 -20.98 -34.96
CA LYS A 440 25.08 -19.72 -34.32
C LYS A 440 24.00 -19.08 -33.50
N ARG A 441 22.83 -19.73 -33.43
CA ARG A 441 21.63 -19.17 -32.83
C ARG A 441 21.77 -19.03 -31.29
N GLU A 442 22.32 -20.04 -30.67
CA GLU A 442 22.54 -20.07 -29.22
C GLU A 442 23.50 -18.96 -28.78
N LEU A 443 24.60 -18.77 -29.50
CA LEU A 443 25.57 -17.71 -29.22
C LEU A 443 24.95 -16.31 -29.41
N PHE A 444 24.08 -16.15 -30.42
CA PHE A 444 23.37 -14.91 -30.66
C PHE A 444 22.36 -14.64 -29.53
N GLU A 445 21.59 -15.64 -29.10
CA GLU A 445 20.63 -15.55 -27.99
C GLU A 445 21.34 -15.21 -26.68
N GLN A 446 22.50 -15.79 -26.38
CA GLN A 446 23.31 -15.44 -25.21
C GLN A 446 23.79 -13.99 -25.25
N ARG A 447 24.29 -13.54 -26.40
CA ARG A 447 24.81 -12.18 -26.57
C ARG A 447 23.73 -11.11 -26.49
N HIS A 448 22.52 -11.39 -26.97
CA HIS A 448 21.37 -10.48 -27.01
C HIS A 448 20.24 -10.87 -26.05
N SER A 449 20.53 -11.67 -25.03
CA SER A 449 19.52 -12.23 -24.11
C SER A 449 18.63 -11.17 -23.47
N ARG A 450 19.22 -10.06 -23.01
CA ARG A 450 18.49 -8.95 -22.41
C ARG A 450 17.51 -8.29 -23.40
N GLU A 451 17.94 -8.07 -24.61
CA GLU A 451 17.15 -7.40 -25.65
C GLU A 451 15.99 -8.27 -26.11
N LEU A 452 16.22 -9.57 -26.26
CA LEU A 452 15.21 -10.54 -26.63
C LEU A 452 14.17 -10.71 -25.52
N ILE A 453 14.60 -10.80 -24.25
CA ILE A 453 13.70 -10.88 -23.10
C ILE A 453 12.78 -9.65 -23.02
N LEU A 454 13.34 -8.46 -23.18
CA LEU A 454 12.55 -7.21 -23.13
C LEU A 454 11.58 -7.12 -24.31
N TYR A 455 11.99 -7.57 -25.50
CA TYR A 455 11.10 -7.66 -26.67
C TYR A 455 9.95 -8.64 -26.41
N ASP A 456 10.24 -9.84 -25.91
CA ASP A 456 9.23 -10.88 -25.67
C ASP A 456 8.24 -10.49 -24.59
N ALA A 457 8.70 -9.79 -23.54
CA ALA A 457 7.84 -9.24 -22.50
C ALA A 457 6.90 -8.17 -23.08
N ALA A 458 7.45 -7.24 -23.85
CA ALA A 458 6.66 -6.20 -24.49
C ALA A 458 5.69 -6.77 -25.55
N ALA A 459 6.10 -7.75 -26.34
CA ALA A 459 5.26 -8.40 -27.34
C ALA A 459 4.08 -9.15 -26.70
N ARG A 460 4.31 -9.82 -25.56
CA ARG A 460 3.23 -10.48 -24.80
C ARG A 460 2.25 -9.46 -24.25
N TYR A 461 2.72 -8.41 -23.60
CA TYR A 461 1.87 -7.34 -23.08
C TYR A 461 0.98 -6.73 -24.18
N LEU A 462 1.56 -6.40 -25.33
CA LEU A 462 0.81 -5.85 -26.46
C LEU A 462 -0.17 -6.85 -27.08
N LYS A 463 0.14 -8.15 -27.03
CA LYS A 463 -0.76 -9.21 -27.46
C LYS A 463 -1.96 -9.36 -26.51
N GLU A 464 -1.72 -9.30 -25.20
CA GLU A 464 -2.76 -9.33 -24.18
C GLU A 464 -3.66 -8.09 -24.27
N LEU A 465 -3.08 -6.91 -24.53
CA LEU A 465 -3.82 -5.68 -24.75
C LEU A 465 -4.77 -5.79 -25.96
N LYS A 466 -4.30 -6.38 -27.07
CA LYS A 466 -5.17 -6.67 -28.22
C LYS A 466 -6.26 -7.69 -27.90
N ALA A 467 -5.96 -8.71 -27.13
CA ALA A 467 -6.92 -9.74 -26.74
C ALA A 467 -8.03 -9.19 -25.84
N SER A 468 -7.76 -8.11 -25.08
CA SER A 468 -8.78 -7.39 -24.31
C SER A 468 -9.64 -6.42 -25.15
N GLY A 469 -9.46 -6.39 -26.47
CA GLY A 469 -10.22 -5.54 -27.39
C GLY A 469 -9.68 -4.10 -27.52
N GLU A 470 -8.51 -3.82 -26.96
CA GLU A 470 -7.92 -2.49 -27.03
C GLU A 470 -6.96 -2.34 -28.22
N GLU A 471 -7.06 -1.23 -28.92
CA GLU A 471 -6.19 -0.93 -30.05
C GLU A 471 -4.83 -0.37 -29.60
N ILE A 472 -3.79 -0.72 -30.36
CA ILE A 472 -2.43 -0.20 -30.12
C ILE A 472 -2.26 1.13 -30.87
N THR A 473 -2.53 2.24 -30.18
CA THR A 473 -2.52 3.60 -30.73
C THR A 473 -1.54 4.51 -29.98
N PRO A 474 -0.22 4.33 -30.11
CA PRO A 474 0.77 5.05 -29.29
C PRO A 474 0.74 6.57 -29.46
N LYS A 475 0.31 7.06 -30.63
CA LYS A 475 0.14 8.50 -30.87
C LYS A 475 -1.04 9.07 -30.08
N GLU A 476 -2.13 8.32 -29.99
CA GLU A 476 -3.33 8.71 -29.24
C GLU A 476 -3.07 8.63 -27.73
N TRP A 477 -2.38 7.58 -27.27
CA TRP A 477 -1.96 7.48 -25.88
C TRP A 477 -1.13 8.69 -25.43
N ARG A 478 -0.19 9.14 -26.28
CA ARG A 478 0.61 10.33 -25.99
C ARG A 478 -0.24 11.60 -25.96
N ARG A 479 -1.15 11.77 -26.92
CA ARG A 479 -2.10 12.89 -26.92
C ARG A 479 -3.00 12.89 -25.69
N GLU A 480 -3.49 11.72 -25.30
CA GLU A 480 -4.32 11.58 -24.10
C GLU A 480 -3.53 11.90 -22.82
N ILE A 481 -2.26 11.47 -22.72
CA ILE A 481 -1.36 11.85 -21.61
C ILE A 481 -1.19 13.37 -21.55
N ASP A 482 -0.92 14.01 -22.69
CA ASP A 482 -0.74 15.46 -22.75
C ASP A 482 -2.01 16.22 -22.33
N LEU A 483 -3.17 15.77 -22.82
CA LEU A 483 -4.49 16.31 -22.46
C LEU A 483 -4.78 16.16 -20.96
N LEU A 484 -4.60 14.96 -20.41
CA LEU A 484 -4.82 14.70 -18.99
C LEU A 484 -3.84 15.47 -18.10
N THR A 485 -2.61 15.65 -18.57
CA THR A 485 -1.61 16.45 -17.86
C THR A 485 -1.99 17.93 -17.85
N ALA A 486 -2.47 18.47 -18.97
CA ALA A 486 -2.97 19.83 -19.06
C ALA A 486 -4.21 20.03 -18.16
N GLN A 487 -5.18 19.09 -18.20
CA GLN A 487 -6.36 19.14 -17.34
C GLN A 487 -5.99 19.12 -15.86
N LYS A 488 -5.05 18.27 -15.47
CA LYS A 488 -4.53 18.22 -14.10
C LYS A 488 -3.92 19.55 -13.66
N GLN A 489 -3.25 20.28 -14.58
CA GLN A 489 -2.74 21.63 -14.29
C GLN A 489 -3.87 22.62 -14.04
N VAL A 490 -4.95 22.59 -14.83
CA VAL A 490 -6.14 23.41 -14.64
C VAL A 490 -6.78 23.10 -13.28
N ASP A 491 -7.04 21.83 -12.98
CA ASP A 491 -7.60 21.40 -11.70
C ASP A 491 -6.73 21.85 -10.50
N SER A 492 -5.41 21.89 -10.67
CA SER A 492 -4.47 22.42 -9.66
C SER A 492 -4.55 23.93 -9.49
N ILE A 493 -4.85 24.68 -10.57
CA ILE A 493 -5.11 26.13 -10.51
C ILE A 493 -6.42 26.37 -9.78
N ASP A 494 -7.47 25.62 -10.10
CA ASP A 494 -8.78 25.72 -9.44
C ASP A 494 -8.68 25.42 -7.94
N MET A 495 -7.87 24.45 -7.53
CA MET A 495 -7.58 24.21 -6.11
C MET A 495 -6.87 25.40 -5.45
N LYS A 496 -6.00 26.10 -6.16
CA LYS A 496 -5.37 27.32 -5.62
C LYS A 496 -6.40 28.45 -5.46
N ALA A 497 -7.29 28.63 -6.43
CA ALA A 497 -8.39 29.59 -6.35
C ALA A 497 -9.30 29.28 -5.15
N MET A 498 -9.72 28.04 -4.99
CA MET A 498 -10.49 27.56 -3.83
C MET A 498 -9.79 27.87 -2.49
N ARG A 499 -8.45 27.76 -2.45
CA ARG A 499 -7.68 28.11 -1.25
C ARG A 499 -7.82 29.60 -0.88
N GLU A 500 -7.85 30.48 -1.86
CA GLU A 500 -8.05 31.93 -1.61
C GLU A 500 -9.48 32.23 -1.17
N GLU A 501 -10.47 31.58 -1.76
CA GLU A 501 -11.86 31.67 -1.30
C GLU A 501 -12.00 31.20 0.16
N LEU A 502 -11.41 30.07 0.50
CA LEU A 502 -11.39 29.55 1.87
C LEU A 502 -10.75 30.52 2.87
N LYS A 503 -9.70 31.24 2.46
CA LYS A 503 -9.11 32.29 3.30
C LYS A 503 -10.09 33.43 3.56
N ALA A 504 -10.90 33.81 2.57
CA ALA A 504 -11.91 34.84 2.74
C ALA A 504 -12.99 34.42 3.74
N VAL A 505 -13.51 33.20 3.60
CA VAL A 505 -14.48 32.61 4.53
C VAL A 505 -13.92 32.47 5.96
N GLU A 506 -12.64 32.05 6.11
CA GLU A 506 -11.99 32.01 7.43
C GLU A 506 -11.86 33.38 8.11
N ARG A 507 -11.74 34.45 7.34
CA ARG A 507 -11.76 35.82 7.90
C ARG A 507 -13.13 36.16 8.46
N LEU A 508 -14.21 35.82 7.74
CA LEU A 508 -15.58 35.99 8.23
C LEU A 508 -15.80 35.19 9.53
N ARG A 509 -15.36 33.94 9.58
CA ARG A 509 -15.44 33.13 10.81
C ARG A 509 -14.75 33.81 11.99
N LYS A 510 -13.52 34.32 11.78
CA LYS A 510 -12.77 34.99 12.85
C LYS A 510 -13.51 36.24 13.33
N ALA A 511 -14.17 36.99 12.43
CA ALA A 511 -14.98 38.15 12.79
C ALA A 511 -16.20 37.73 13.64
N ALA A 512 -16.89 36.64 13.28
CA ALA A 512 -18.00 36.11 14.06
C ALA A 512 -17.56 35.66 15.47
N ASP A 513 -16.44 34.95 15.56
CA ASP A 513 -15.88 34.50 16.86
C ASP A 513 -15.52 35.72 17.75
N GLN A 514 -15.11 36.84 17.18
CA GLN A 514 -14.81 38.05 17.92
C GLN A 514 -16.07 38.74 18.44
N LEU A 515 -17.11 38.86 17.61
CA LEU A 515 -18.41 39.40 18.06
C LEU A 515 -18.95 38.58 19.22
N ALA A 516 -18.91 37.24 19.11
CA ALA A 516 -19.38 36.37 20.18
C ALA A 516 -18.56 36.50 21.48
N ARG A 517 -17.29 36.90 21.41
CA ARG A 517 -16.48 37.23 22.60
C ARG A 517 -16.87 38.57 23.20
N GLN A 518 -17.04 39.59 22.36
CA GLN A 518 -17.43 40.92 22.80
C GLN A 518 -18.80 40.92 23.48
N GLU A 519 -19.74 40.09 23.02
CA GLU A 519 -21.05 39.95 23.66
C GLU A 519 -20.96 39.27 25.03
N ARG A 520 -20.05 38.29 25.20
CA ARG A 520 -19.80 37.61 26.48
C ARG A 520 -19.12 38.53 27.51
N ASP A 521 -18.28 39.46 27.03
CA ASP A 521 -17.49 40.35 27.88
C ASP A 521 -18.25 41.66 28.21
N LYS A 522 -19.46 41.87 27.65
CA LYS A 522 -20.33 42.96 28.08
C LYS A 522 -20.74 42.72 29.54
N PRO A 523 -20.48 43.67 30.47
CA PRO A 523 -20.93 43.50 31.86
C PRO A 523 -22.45 43.35 31.84
N HIS A 524 -22.97 42.32 32.46
CA HIS A 524 -24.38 42.20 32.75
C HIS A 524 -24.75 43.42 33.57
N ASP A 525 -25.49 44.34 32.97
CA ASP A 525 -26.09 45.44 33.67
C ASP A 525 -27.06 44.86 34.74
N ARG A 526 -26.57 44.75 35.97
CA ARG A 526 -27.41 44.43 37.12
C ARG A 526 -28.26 45.70 37.30
N GLY A 527 -29.47 45.61 36.76
CA GLY A 527 -30.45 46.65 37.01
C GLY A 527 -30.53 46.99 38.51
N PRO A 528 -30.89 48.22 38.86
CA PRO A 528 -30.89 48.62 40.26
C PRO A 528 -31.84 47.75 41.06
N GLU A 529 -31.30 47.08 42.07
CA GLU A 529 -32.09 46.44 43.13
C GLU A 529 -32.98 47.49 43.77
N ARG A 530 -34.29 47.32 43.64
CA ARG A 530 -35.28 48.02 44.46
C ARG A 530 -35.67 47.17 45.66
#